data_e40a187bde220be63ee8814d8d827f3b
#
_entry.id   e40a187bde220be63ee8814d8d827f3b
#
_cell.length_a   1.000
_cell.length_b   1.000
_cell.length_c   1.000
_cell.angle_alpha   90.00
_cell.angle_beta   90.00
_cell.angle_gamma   90.00
#
_symmetry.space_group_name_H-M   'P 1'
#
loop_
_entity.id
_entity.type
_entity.pdbx_description
1 polymer ?
#
loop_
_entity_poly.entity_id
_entity_poly.type
_entity_poly.pdbx_seq_one_letter_code
_entity_poly.pdbx_strand_id
1 'polypeptide(L)'
;MYNTTSSLTGKKGTRCLICTGCGRCPGVIRGMQVVTEKLELPPLSLQNTEGIRLMTVDIGTTTIAMQLYDADGKIVDSFPSVNPQVGYGADVLSRIEAARDPGKAADMQKKVLDLIEKGAQRFS
;
A
#
# COMPACT_ATOMS: atom_id res chain seq x y z
N MET A 1 -10.18 10.94 1.01
CA MET A 1 -11.12 11.42 2.03
C MET A 1 -12.50 10.88 1.70
N TYR A 2 -12.92 9.79 2.34
CA TYR A 2 -14.26 9.26 2.13
C TYR A 2 -15.19 9.96 3.11
N ASN A 3 -16.03 10.83 2.60
CA ASN A 3 -17.04 11.53 3.41
C ASN A 3 -18.21 10.56 3.65
N THR A 4 -18.25 9.93 4.81
CA THR A 4 -19.27 8.96 5.20
C THR A 4 -20.62 9.58 5.56
N THR A 5 -20.76 10.89 5.46
CA THR A 5 -21.99 11.61 5.81
C THR A 5 -22.86 12.02 4.62
N SER A 6 -22.42 11.76 3.39
CA SER A 6 -23.26 12.03 2.23
C SER A 6 -24.35 10.96 2.14
N SER A 7 -25.51 11.31 2.66
CA SER A 7 -26.85 10.76 2.39
C SER A 7 -26.86 9.45 1.61
N LEU A 8 -26.86 8.33 2.34
CA LEU A 8 -27.15 7.00 1.82
C LEU A 8 -28.62 6.88 1.43
N THR A 9 -29.13 7.81 0.61
CA THR A 9 -30.40 7.67 -0.09
C THR A 9 -30.18 6.86 -1.37
N GLY A 10 -29.45 5.78 -1.25
CA GLY A 10 -29.35 4.78 -2.30
C GLY A 10 -30.67 4.06 -2.42
N LYS A 11 -31.26 4.06 -3.61
CA LYS A 11 -32.47 3.29 -3.93
C LYS A 11 -32.33 1.88 -3.37
N LYS A 12 -33.30 1.47 -2.53
CA LYS A 12 -33.45 0.09 -2.08
C LYS A 12 -33.45 -0.83 -3.31
N GLY A 13 -32.46 -1.71 -3.42
CA GLY A 13 -32.56 -2.82 -4.35
C GLY A 13 -31.33 -3.18 -5.19
N THR A 14 -30.36 -2.32 -5.34
CA THR A 14 -29.20 -2.66 -6.18
C THR A 14 -28.05 -3.20 -5.30
N ARG A 15 -27.96 -4.50 -5.18
CA ARG A 15 -26.77 -5.14 -4.58
C ARG A 15 -25.68 -5.15 -5.64
N CYS A 16 -24.55 -4.52 -5.37
CA CYS A 16 -23.36 -4.72 -6.18
C CYS A 16 -22.91 -6.18 -6.05
N LEU A 17 -22.84 -6.90 -7.14
CA LEU A 17 -22.33 -8.27 -7.17
C LEU A 17 -20.84 -8.35 -6.85
N ILE A 18 -20.12 -7.25 -7.03
CA ILE A 18 -18.71 -7.12 -6.70
C ILE A 18 -18.54 -5.83 -5.92
N CYS A 19 -18.18 -5.93 -4.65
CA CYS A 19 -17.90 -4.77 -3.83
C CYS A 19 -16.47 -4.24 -4.14
N THR A 20 -16.39 -3.13 -4.85
CA THR A 20 -15.13 -2.45 -5.14
C THR A 20 -14.70 -1.47 -4.05
N GLY A 21 -15.37 -1.49 -2.89
CA GLY A 21 -15.05 -0.53 -1.81
C GLY A 21 -15.45 0.92 -2.12
N CYS A 22 -16.37 1.15 -3.05
CA CYS A 22 -16.76 2.49 -3.48
C CYS A 22 -17.50 3.33 -2.40
N GLY A 23 -17.68 2.82 -1.20
CA GLY A 23 -18.35 3.49 -0.08
C GLY A 23 -19.86 3.70 -0.24
N ARG A 24 -20.47 3.23 -1.33
CA ARG A 24 -21.88 3.43 -1.64
C ARG A 24 -22.81 2.33 -1.16
N CYS A 25 -22.28 1.27 -0.55
CA CYS A 25 -23.03 0.09 -0.12
C CYS A 25 -23.23 0.08 1.40
N PRO A 26 -24.42 0.34 1.91
CA PRO A 26 -24.68 0.30 3.36
C PRO A 26 -24.66 -1.12 3.95
N GLY A 27 -24.61 -2.16 3.12
CA GLY A 27 -24.73 -3.55 3.55
C GLY A 27 -23.41 -4.26 3.87
N VAL A 28 -22.29 -3.80 3.36
CA VAL A 28 -20.99 -4.48 3.53
C VAL A 28 -20.21 -3.94 4.74
N ILE A 29 -20.57 -2.76 5.23
CA ILE A 29 -19.86 -2.08 6.32
C ILE A 29 -20.37 -2.48 7.71
N ARG A 30 -21.38 -3.32 7.82
CA ARG A 30 -21.94 -3.75 9.12
C ARG A 30 -21.01 -4.58 10.01
N GLY A 31 -19.78 -4.83 9.62
CA GLY A 31 -18.80 -5.54 10.44
C GLY A 31 -17.40 -4.88 10.44
N MET A 32 -17.15 -3.95 9.59
CA MET A 32 -15.89 -3.18 9.59
C MET A 32 -16.17 -1.79 10.14
N GLN A 33 -15.94 -1.60 11.43
CA GLN A 33 -15.64 -0.27 11.92
C GLN A 33 -14.32 0.12 11.26
N VAL A 34 -14.41 0.87 10.17
CA VAL A 34 -13.26 1.64 9.72
C VAL A 34 -13.08 2.73 10.76
N VAL A 35 -12.23 2.46 11.74
CA VAL A 35 -11.75 3.49 12.65
C VAL A 35 -10.92 4.42 11.77
N THR A 36 -11.56 5.45 11.26
CA THR A 36 -10.86 6.61 10.71
C THR A 36 -10.40 7.45 11.91
N GLU A 37 -9.52 6.92 12.72
CA GLU A 37 -8.71 7.80 13.54
C GLU A 37 -7.96 8.68 12.56
N LYS A 38 -8.23 9.97 12.65
CA LYS A 38 -7.48 10.99 11.94
C LYS A 38 -6.04 10.83 12.44
N LEU A 39 -5.21 10.17 11.67
CA LEU A 39 -3.80 10.07 11.98
C LEU A 39 -3.23 11.49 11.83
N GLU A 40 -3.19 12.23 12.92
CA GLU A 40 -2.52 13.52 12.97
C GLU A 40 -1.01 13.22 12.96
N LEU A 41 -0.46 13.17 11.76
CA LEU A 41 0.99 13.13 11.62
C LEU A 41 1.54 14.45 12.17
N PRO A 42 2.57 14.41 13.03
CA PRO A 42 3.23 15.63 13.46
C PRO A 42 3.71 16.39 12.22
N PRO A 43 3.60 17.73 12.20
CA PRO A 43 4.09 18.52 11.07
C PRO A 43 5.58 18.21 10.87
N LEU A 44 5.92 17.70 9.69
CA LEU A 44 7.31 17.51 9.26
C LEU A 44 7.91 18.92 9.10
N SER A 45 8.61 19.37 10.14
CA SER A 45 9.42 20.58 10.07
C SER A 45 10.74 20.25 9.37
N LEU A 46 10.76 20.32 8.04
CA LEU A 46 11.98 20.21 7.26
C LEU A 46 12.70 21.54 7.31
N GLN A 47 13.72 21.66 8.15
CA GLN A 47 14.48 22.89 8.33
C GLN A 47 15.45 23.22 7.18
N ASN A 48 15.75 22.26 6.33
CA ASN A 48 16.60 22.45 5.16
C ASN A 48 16.15 21.50 4.05
N THR A 49 15.49 22.02 3.02
CA THR A 49 14.95 21.22 1.91
C THR A 49 15.85 21.21 0.66
N GLU A 50 16.96 21.92 0.67
CA GLU A 50 17.89 21.89 -0.45
C GLU A 50 18.49 20.48 -0.60
N GLY A 51 18.26 19.87 -1.75
CA GLY A 51 18.76 18.55 -2.09
C GLY A 51 17.99 17.37 -1.48
N ILE A 52 16.87 17.60 -0.76
CA ILE A 52 16.03 16.51 -0.26
C ILE A 52 15.34 15.85 -1.43
N ARG A 53 15.48 14.52 -1.48
CA ARG A 53 14.73 13.63 -2.36
C ARG A 53 13.87 12.73 -1.52
N LEU A 54 12.65 12.51 -1.95
CA LEU A 54 11.71 11.60 -1.31
C LEU A 54 11.65 10.30 -2.11
N MET A 55 11.80 9.18 -1.43
CA MET A 55 11.56 7.87 -2.01
C MET A 55 10.24 7.30 -1.46
N THR A 56 9.37 6.86 -2.34
CA THR A 56 8.17 6.11 -1.98
C THR A 56 8.32 4.65 -2.36
N VAL A 57 7.74 3.77 -1.55
CA VAL A 57 7.71 2.31 -1.81
C VAL A 57 6.26 1.84 -1.67
N ASP A 58 5.72 1.32 -2.76
CA ASP A 58 4.42 0.65 -2.79
C ASP A 58 4.65 -0.87 -2.87
N ILE A 59 4.25 -1.59 -1.81
CA ILE A 59 4.41 -3.04 -1.71
C ILE A 59 3.06 -3.69 -2.01
N GLY A 60 2.81 -3.96 -3.28
CA GLY A 60 1.64 -4.69 -3.73
C GLY A 60 1.85 -6.21 -3.72
N THR A 61 0.77 -6.96 -3.87
CA THR A 61 0.81 -8.43 -3.94
C THR A 61 1.62 -8.93 -5.15
N THR A 62 1.46 -8.29 -6.29
CA THR A 62 2.10 -8.68 -7.55
C THR A 62 3.36 -7.87 -7.83
N THR A 63 3.32 -6.58 -7.54
CA THR A 63 4.35 -5.62 -7.92
C THR A 63 4.80 -4.83 -6.70
N ILE A 64 6.09 -4.57 -6.60
CA ILE A 64 6.67 -3.56 -5.71
C ILE A 64 7.14 -2.44 -6.61
N ALA A 65 6.64 -1.22 -6.36
CA ALA A 65 7.00 -0.04 -7.12
C ALA A 65 7.69 0.98 -6.21
N MET A 66 8.83 1.48 -6.66
CA MET A 66 9.56 2.54 -5.96
C MET A 66 9.67 3.74 -6.88
N GLN A 67 9.53 4.93 -6.31
CA GLN A 67 9.65 6.19 -7.03
C GLN A 67 10.50 7.16 -6.25
N LEU A 68 11.38 7.87 -6.96
CA LEU A 68 12.19 8.95 -6.42
C LEU A 68 11.60 10.28 -6.88
N TYR A 69 11.42 11.18 -5.94
CA TYR A 69 10.90 12.53 -6.19
C TYR A 69 11.96 13.57 -5.85
N ASP A 70 11.97 14.66 -6.60
CA ASP A 70 12.75 15.86 -6.25
C ASP A 70 12.03 16.71 -5.19
N ALA A 71 12.64 17.84 -4.83
CA ALA A 71 12.10 18.78 -3.84
C ALA A 71 10.76 19.40 -4.27
N ASP A 72 10.49 19.45 -5.57
CA ASP A 72 9.26 20.00 -6.16
C ASP A 72 8.13 18.95 -6.26
N GLY A 73 8.40 17.70 -5.83
CA GLY A 73 7.46 16.60 -5.88
C GLY A 73 7.32 15.97 -7.27
N LYS A 74 8.25 16.23 -8.17
CA LYS A 74 8.29 15.61 -9.50
C LYS A 74 9.03 14.27 -9.46
N ILE A 75 8.50 13.26 -10.15
CA ILE A 75 9.15 11.96 -10.28
C ILE A 75 10.43 12.12 -11.10
N VAL A 76 11.55 11.75 -10.49
CA VAL A 76 12.91 11.78 -11.09
C VAL A 76 13.28 10.42 -11.68
N ASP A 77 12.96 9.34 -10.95
CA ASP A 77 13.21 7.97 -11.40
C ASP A 77 12.17 7.01 -10.81
N SER A 78 12.06 5.82 -11.39
CA SER A 78 11.15 4.77 -10.92
C SER A 78 11.79 3.40 -11.08
N PHE A 79 11.47 2.51 -10.13
CA PHE A 79 11.95 1.14 -10.10
C PHE A 79 10.77 0.19 -9.82
N PRO A 80 10.00 -0.22 -10.85
CA PRO A 80 9.00 -1.26 -10.73
C PRO A 80 9.65 -2.64 -10.76
N SER A 81 9.17 -3.56 -9.94
CA SER A 81 9.61 -4.94 -9.92
C SER A 81 8.49 -5.89 -9.52
N VAL A 82 8.57 -7.15 -9.95
CA VAL A 82 7.67 -8.19 -9.45
C VAL A 82 7.97 -8.44 -7.98
N ASN A 83 6.91 -8.60 -7.16
CA ASN A 83 7.07 -8.95 -5.76
C ASN A 83 7.73 -10.33 -5.64
N PRO A 84 8.95 -10.44 -5.06
CA PRO A 84 9.69 -11.69 -5.01
C PRO A 84 9.02 -12.77 -4.14
N GLN A 85 8.00 -12.40 -3.36
CA GLN A 85 7.21 -13.35 -2.58
C GLN A 85 6.30 -14.23 -3.45
N VAL A 86 6.21 -13.98 -4.76
CA VAL A 86 5.43 -14.82 -5.69
C VAL A 86 5.86 -16.29 -5.65
N GLY A 87 7.11 -16.57 -5.33
CA GLY A 87 7.62 -17.94 -5.16
C GLY A 87 7.00 -18.72 -3.98
N TYR A 88 6.33 -18.02 -3.05
CA TYR A 88 5.64 -18.63 -1.90
C TYR A 88 4.13 -18.71 -2.08
N GLY A 89 3.57 -18.02 -3.06
CA GLY A 89 2.15 -18.01 -3.38
C GLY A 89 1.79 -16.89 -4.32
N ALA A 90 0.86 -17.16 -5.22
CA ALA A 90 0.38 -16.19 -6.20
C ALA A 90 -0.48 -15.09 -5.55
N ASP A 91 -1.14 -15.41 -4.44
CA ASP A 91 -2.06 -14.54 -3.69
C ASP A 91 -1.65 -14.40 -2.23
N VAL A 92 -2.33 -13.48 -1.52
CA VAL A 92 -2.03 -13.16 -0.12
C VAL A 92 -2.29 -14.35 0.81
N LEU A 93 -3.36 -15.12 0.58
CA LEU A 93 -3.72 -16.24 1.47
C LEU A 93 -2.67 -17.35 1.39
N SER A 94 -2.23 -17.70 0.19
CA SER A 94 -1.15 -18.68 -0.02
C SER A 94 0.14 -18.26 0.69
N ARG A 95 0.46 -16.97 0.68
CA ARG A 95 1.66 -16.43 1.36
C ARG A 95 1.51 -16.45 2.88
N ILE A 96 0.32 -16.14 3.40
CA ILE A 96 0.04 -16.24 4.83
C ILE A 96 0.19 -17.70 5.29
N GLU A 97 -0.32 -18.65 4.51
CA GLU A 97 -0.16 -20.07 4.83
C GLU A 97 1.30 -20.50 4.80
N ALA A 98 2.06 -20.08 3.79
CA ALA A 98 3.50 -20.35 3.72
C ALA A 98 4.27 -19.71 4.90
N ALA A 99 3.85 -18.51 5.34
CA ALA A 99 4.48 -17.77 6.44
C ALA A 99 4.25 -18.39 7.83
N ARG A 100 3.41 -19.43 7.96
CA ARG A 100 3.30 -20.22 9.19
C ARG A 100 4.61 -20.93 9.52
N ASP A 101 5.41 -21.20 8.52
CA ASP A 101 6.80 -21.63 8.69
C ASP A 101 7.69 -20.41 8.95
N PRO A 102 8.32 -20.29 10.14
CA PRO A 102 9.15 -19.14 10.48
C PRO A 102 10.33 -18.92 9.51
N GLY A 103 10.89 -20.00 8.95
CA GLY A 103 11.99 -19.91 8.00
C GLY A 103 11.52 -19.28 6.68
N LYS A 104 10.34 -19.67 6.19
CA LYS A 104 9.76 -19.09 4.97
C LYS A 104 9.34 -17.64 5.21
N ALA A 105 8.79 -17.32 6.38
CA ALA A 105 8.44 -15.95 6.75
C ALA A 105 9.67 -15.03 6.72
N ALA A 106 10.77 -15.47 7.32
CA ALA A 106 12.04 -14.73 7.33
C ALA A 106 12.60 -14.55 5.92
N ASP A 107 12.55 -15.58 5.07
CA ASP A 107 13.04 -15.49 3.70
C ASP A 107 12.15 -14.57 2.83
N MET A 108 10.83 -14.62 2.99
CA MET A 108 9.92 -13.68 2.33
C MET A 108 10.20 -12.23 2.72
N GLN A 109 10.44 -11.95 4.00
CA GLN A 109 10.82 -10.62 4.46
C GLN A 109 12.15 -10.19 3.86
N LYS A 110 13.17 -11.04 3.94
CA LYS A 110 14.49 -10.76 3.39
C LYS A 110 14.44 -10.40 1.91
N LYS A 111 13.72 -11.17 1.11
CA LYS A 111 13.59 -10.91 -0.34
C LYS A 111 12.98 -9.55 -0.66
N VAL A 112 11.99 -9.12 0.11
CA VAL A 112 11.40 -7.78 -0.06
C VAL A 112 12.40 -6.69 0.31
N LEU A 113 13.10 -6.85 1.44
CA LEU A 113 14.10 -5.89 1.89
C LEU A 113 15.27 -5.79 0.90
N ASP A 114 15.79 -6.92 0.41
CA ASP A 114 16.85 -6.95 -0.61
C ASP A 114 16.42 -6.22 -1.90
N LEU A 115 15.15 -6.36 -2.29
CA LEU A 115 14.61 -5.67 -3.47
C LEU A 115 14.52 -4.15 -3.24
N ILE A 116 14.07 -3.72 -2.06
CA ILE A 116 13.97 -2.31 -1.69
C ILE A 116 15.39 -1.69 -1.63
N GLU A 117 16.33 -2.40 -1.04
CA GLU A 117 17.74 -1.96 -0.99
C GLU A 117 18.32 -1.78 -2.39
N LYS A 118 18.08 -2.76 -3.30
CA LYS A 118 18.49 -2.65 -4.70
C LYS A 118 17.88 -1.44 -5.40
N GLY A 119 16.60 -1.15 -5.16
CA GLY A 119 15.95 0.04 -5.70
C GLY A 119 16.53 1.34 -5.14
N ALA A 120 16.80 1.37 -3.83
CA ALA A 120 17.42 2.53 -3.18
C ALA A 120 18.85 2.79 -3.70
N GLN A 121 19.66 1.75 -3.90
CA GLN A 121 20.98 1.84 -4.49
C GLN A 121 20.95 2.39 -5.93
N ARG A 122 19.92 2.05 -6.71
CA ARG A 122 19.74 2.61 -8.05
C ARG A 122 19.48 4.11 -8.02
N PHE A 123 18.84 4.62 -6.97
CA PHE A 123 18.49 6.04 -6.82
C PHE A 123 19.63 6.88 -6.21
N SER A 124 20.71 6.23 -5.75
CA SER A 124 21.89 6.90 -5.20
C SER A 124 22.82 7.38 -6.30
#